data_0e6e6d0de12eeb28494bff82a4b2fa42
#
_entry.id   0e6e6d0de12eeb28494bff82a4b2fa42
#
_cell.length_a   1.000
_cell.length_b   1.000
_cell.length_c   1.000
_cell.angle_alpha   90.00
_cell.angle_beta   90.00
_cell.angle_gamma   90.00
#
_symmetry.space_group_name_H-M   'P 1'
#
loop_
_entity.id
_entity.type
_entity.pdbx_description
1 polymer ?
#
loop_
_entity_poly.entity_id
_entity_poly.type
_entity_poly.pdbx_seq_one_letter_code
_entity_poly.pdbx_strand_id
1 'polypeptide(L)'
;EGRLRIGDAGAAVARRKRMNPRLSDAWLRYFCWHGSRRSSDGWRWKADPNAGVGAGPFKAEWVGRHWRNLKCPMLAIVADQPDSWGPLAPALLDARLAQVPLLERAQVPGTGHFPHMEEPHATAKLLLDYLQS
;
A
#
# COMPACT_ATOMS: atom_id res chain seq x y z
N GLU A 1 15.05 4.09 18.34
CA GLU A 1 15.56 2.69 18.22
C GLU A 1 14.49 1.64 18.52
N GLY A 2 13.59 1.84 19.50
CA GLY A 2 12.56 0.86 19.88
C GLY A 2 11.56 0.48 18.78
N ARG A 3 11.23 1.37 17.85
CA ARG A 3 10.22 1.11 16.78
C ARG A 3 10.64 0.05 15.76
N LEU A 4 11.93 -0.19 15.60
CA LEU A 4 12.44 -1.16 14.62
C LEU A 4 12.61 -2.56 15.20
N ARG A 5 12.49 -2.71 16.52
CA ARG A 5 12.62 -4.00 17.20
C ARG A 5 11.36 -4.85 17.01
N ILE A 6 11.53 -6.09 16.59
CA ILE A 6 10.43 -6.99 16.29
C ILE A 6 10.25 -8.06 17.37
N GLY A 7 11.34 -8.39 18.11
CA GLY A 7 11.39 -9.54 19.00
C GLY A 7 11.73 -10.81 18.22
N ASP A 8 10.80 -11.73 18.09
CA ASP A 8 10.95 -12.91 17.25
C ASP A 8 10.17 -12.80 15.94
N ALA A 9 10.50 -13.66 14.96
CA ALA A 9 9.91 -13.63 13.64
C ALA A 9 8.41 -14.01 13.63
N GLY A 10 8.00 -14.91 14.55
CA GLY A 10 6.59 -15.32 14.67
C GLY A 10 5.71 -14.18 15.19
N ALA A 11 6.18 -13.44 16.19
CA ALA A 11 5.51 -12.27 16.72
C ALA A 11 5.35 -11.17 15.64
N ALA A 12 6.35 -11.01 14.77
CA ALA A 12 6.27 -10.09 13.62
C ALA A 12 5.15 -10.46 12.66
N VAL A 13 5.06 -11.74 12.27
CA VAL A 13 4.01 -12.26 11.38
C VAL A 13 2.63 -12.06 12.03
N ALA A 14 2.45 -12.46 13.28
CA ALA A 14 1.20 -12.32 13.99
C ALA A 14 0.74 -10.85 14.10
N ARG A 15 1.65 -9.94 14.38
CA ARG A 15 1.37 -8.50 14.41
C ARG A 15 0.93 -7.99 13.04
N ARG A 16 1.62 -8.39 11.96
CA ARG A 16 1.26 -8.00 10.58
C ARG A 16 -0.08 -8.59 10.16
N LYS A 17 -0.40 -9.81 10.55
CA LYS A 17 -1.70 -10.43 10.27
C LYS A 17 -2.86 -9.64 10.87
N ARG A 18 -2.71 -9.13 12.09
CA ARG A 18 -3.74 -8.26 12.70
C ARG A 18 -3.96 -6.96 11.94
N MET A 19 -2.91 -6.39 11.36
CA MET A 19 -2.99 -5.15 10.57
C MET A 19 -3.46 -5.39 9.14
N ASN A 20 -3.18 -6.57 8.59
CA ASN A 20 -3.47 -6.93 7.20
C ASN A 20 -4.09 -8.32 7.14
N PRO A 21 -5.35 -8.49 7.61
CA PRO A 21 -5.97 -9.80 7.79
C PRO A 21 -6.21 -10.56 6.48
N ARG A 22 -6.30 -9.87 5.34
CA ARG A 22 -6.50 -10.47 4.01
C ARG A 22 -5.23 -11.06 3.41
N LEU A 23 -4.03 -10.62 3.83
CA LEU A 23 -2.78 -11.19 3.33
C LEU A 23 -2.60 -12.64 3.79
N SER A 24 -2.11 -13.50 2.89
CA SER A 24 -1.80 -14.89 3.22
C SER A 24 -0.66 -14.99 4.23
N ASP A 25 -0.67 -16.04 5.04
CA ASP A 25 0.41 -16.29 6.02
C ASP A 25 1.76 -16.54 5.33
N ALA A 26 1.74 -17.14 4.14
CA ALA A 26 2.95 -17.35 3.33
C ALA A 26 3.56 -16.00 2.92
N TRP A 27 2.72 -15.09 2.43
CA TRP A 27 3.16 -13.74 2.06
C TRP A 27 3.66 -12.94 3.26
N LEU A 28 2.97 -13.01 4.39
CA LEU A 28 3.39 -12.33 5.61
C LEU A 28 4.73 -12.86 6.14
N ARG A 29 4.96 -14.18 6.08
CA ARG A 29 6.27 -14.77 6.43
C ARG A 29 7.37 -14.28 5.49
N TYR A 30 7.13 -14.31 4.18
CA TYR A 30 8.06 -13.79 3.18
C TYR A 30 8.39 -12.32 3.45
N PHE A 31 7.37 -11.48 3.63
CA PHE A 31 7.54 -10.06 3.92
C PHE A 31 8.36 -9.80 5.19
N CYS A 32 8.02 -10.49 6.29
CA CYS A 32 8.74 -10.32 7.55
C CYS A 32 10.19 -10.79 7.46
N TRP A 33 10.42 -11.92 6.78
CA TRP A 33 11.76 -12.46 6.60
C TRP A 33 12.66 -11.52 5.78
N HIS A 34 12.19 -11.08 4.64
CA HIS A 34 12.96 -10.21 3.75
C HIS A 34 13.05 -8.75 4.24
N GLY A 35 12.03 -8.26 4.92
CA GLY A 35 11.98 -6.91 5.48
C GLY A 35 12.74 -6.71 6.78
N SER A 36 13.23 -7.79 7.41
CA SER A 36 13.95 -7.74 8.67
C SER A 36 15.35 -8.32 8.58
N ARG A 37 16.14 -8.08 9.62
CA ARG A 37 17.48 -8.64 9.82
C ARG A 37 17.67 -9.08 11.25
N ARG A 38 18.51 -10.10 11.47
CA ARG A 38 18.92 -10.53 12.80
C ARG A 38 19.89 -9.50 13.42
N SER A 39 19.73 -9.27 14.70
CA SER A 39 20.58 -8.41 15.52
C SER A 39 20.93 -9.15 16.80
N SER A 40 21.87 -8.64 17.59
CA SER A 40 22.30 -9.22 18.86
C SER A 40 21.16 -9.36 19.90
N ASP A 41 20.13 -8.51 19.78
CA ASP A 41 18.98 -8.43 20.68
C ASP A 41 17.67 -8.91 20.05
N GLY A 42 17.74 -9.71 18.95
CA GLY A 42 16.58 -10.25 18.24
C GLY A 42 16.50 -9.80 16.80
N TRP A 43 15.28 -9.65 16.28
CA TRP A 43 15.04 -9.20 14.93
C TRP A 43 14.70 -7.72 14.87
N ARG A 44 15.16 -7.04 13.81
CA ARG A 44 14.86 -5.61 13.52
C ARG A 44 14.43 -5.42 12.09
N TRP A 45 13.52 -4.48 11.85
CA TRP A 45 13.20 -4.07 10.48
C TRP A 45 14.42 -3.44 9.81
N LYS A 46 14.57 -3.67 8.49
CA LYS A 46 15.62 -3.05 7.67
C LYS A 46 15.34 -1.59 7.33
N ALA A 47 14.12 -1.12 7.60
CA ALA A 47 13.73 0.25 7.33
C ALA A 47 14.68 1.24 8.04
N ASP A 48 14.97 2.35 7.37
CA ASP A 48 15.70 3.45 7.99
C ASP A 48 14.86 4.02 9.16
N PRO A 49 15.43 4.14 10.37
CA PRO A 49 14.73 4.73 11.50
C PRO A 49 14.26 6.17 11.22
N ASN A 50 14.91 6.88 10.31
CA ASN A 50 14.57 8.23 9.92
C ASN A 50 13.55 8.31 8.76
N ALA A 51 13.21 7.20 8.13
CA ALA A 51 12.26 7.19 7.00
C ALA A 51 10.86 7.73 7.33
N GLY A 52 10.50 7.79 8.62
CA GLY A 52 9.24 8.39 9.09
C GLY A 52 9.33 9.88 9.41
N VAL A 53 10.53 10.47 9.32
CA VAL A 53 10.77 11.92 9.53
C VAL A 53 10.69 12.60 8.17
N GLY A 54 9.52 12.52 7.54
CA GLY A 54 9.30 13.09 6.22
C GLY A 54 9.21 14.63 6.23
N ALA A 55 8.99 15.18 5.06
CA ALA A 55 8.92 16.62 4.77
C ALA A 55 7.70 17.36 5.41
N GLY A 56 7.25 16.91 6.56
CA GLY A 56 6.12 17.51 7.27
C GLY A 56 4.79 16.78 7.00
N PRO A 57 3.67 17.35 7.43
CA PRO A 57 2.36 16.72 7.28
C PRO A 57 1.96 16.60 5.82
N PHE A 58 1.54 15.41 5.41
CA PHE A 58 0.98 15.19 4.08
C PHE A 58 -0.32 15.99 3.92
N LYS A 59 -0.36 16.83 2.89
CA LYS A 59 -1.56 17.57 2.50
C LYS A 59 -2.00 17.16 1.11
N ALA A 60 -3.14 16.49 1.04
CA ALA A 60 -3.67 15.94 -0.21
C ALA A 60 -3.90 17.01 -1.29
N GLU A 61 -4.23 18.25 -0.87
CA GLU A 61 -4.46 19.40 -1.76
C GLU A 61 -3.19 19.79 -2.54
N TRP A 62 -2.01 19.60 -1.95
CA TRP A 62 -0.75 19.85 -2.64
C TRP A 62 -0.51 18.85 -3.76
N VAL A 63 -0.80 17.58 -3.49
CA VAL A 63 -0.68 16.52 -4.49
C VAL A 63 -1.67 16.74 -5.63
N GLY A 64 -2.91 17.11 -5.33
CA GLY A 64 -3.95 17.38 -6.33
C GLY A 64 -3.57 18.49 -7.32
N ARG A 65 -2.80 19.50 -6.90
CA ARG A 65 -2.28 20.52 -7.81
C ARG A 65 -1.35 19.94 -8.89
N HIS A 66 -0.52 18.96 -8.52
CA HIS A 66 0.38 18.30 -9.45
C HIS A 66 -0.39 17.34 -10.37
N TRP A 67 -1.41 16.65 -9.87
CA TRP A 67 -2.23 15.72 -10.66
C TRP A 67 -2.90 16.39 -11.86
N ARG A 68 -3.39 17.62 -11.71
CA ARG A 68 -4.01 18.39 -12.81
C ARG A 68 -3.07 18.67 -13.98
N ASN A 69 -1.77 18.64 -13.72
CA ASN A 69 -0.74 18.93 -14.71
C ASN A 69 -0.20 17.66 -15.40
N LEU A 70 -0.68 16.48 -15.04
CA LEU A 70 -0.25 15.22 -15.65
C LEU A 70 -0.70 15.18 -17.12
N LYS A 71 0.24 14.80 -18.00
CA LYS A 71 0.03 14.72 -19.46
C LYS A 71 0.09 13.28 -19.95
N CYS A 72 0.40 12.32 -19.09
CA CYS A 72 0.40 10.89 -19.39
C CYS A 72 -0.92 10.25 -18.96
N PRO A 73 -1.38 9.19 -19.64
CA PRO A 73 -2.46 8.35 -19.16
C PRO A 73 -2.13 7.76 -17.79
N MET A 74 -3.12 7.58 -16.95
CA MET A 74 -2.99 7.03 -15.61
C MET A 74 -4.06 5.98 -15.35
N LEU A 75 -3.68 4.90 -14.68
CA LEU A 75 -4.61 3.90 -14.15
C LEU A 75 -4.68 4.03 -12.64
N ALA A 76 -5.88 4.23 -12.10
CA ALA A 76 -6.15 4.11 -10.67
C ALA A 76 -6.78 2.75 -10.39
N ILE A 77 -6.06 1.88 -9.71
CA ILE A 77 -6.59 0.62 -9.19
C ILE A 77 -7.12 0.87 -7.79
N VAL A 78 -8.41 0.69 -7.59
CA VAL A 78 -9.09 0.94 -6.32
C VAL A 78 -9.57 -0.36 -5.69
N ALA A 79 -9.62 -0.37 -4.38
CA ALA A 79 -10.14 -1.45 -3.54
C ALA A 79 -11.51 -1.09 -2.98
N ASP A 80 -12.27 -2.08 -2.51
CA ASP A 80 -13.61 -1.89 -1.97
C ASP A 80 -13.76 -2.30 -0.49
N GLN A 81 -12.72 -2.94 0.07
CA GLN A 81 -12.77 -3.40 1.45
C GLN A 81 -12.12 -2.40 2.41
N PRO A 82 -12.77 -2.07 3.54
CA PRO A 82 -12.18 -1.21 4.54
C PRO A 82 -11.01 -1.90 5.26
N ASP A 83 -10.01 -1.12 5.62
CA ASP A 83 -8.94 -1.50 6.53
C ASP A 83 -8.37 -0.27 7.25
N SER A 84 -7.25 -0.43 7.96
CA SER A 84 -6.63 0.66 8.72
C SER A 84 -6.13 1.83 7.86
N TRP A 85 -6.05 1.67 6.54
CA TRP A 85 -5.51 2.64 5.60
C TRP A 85 -6.55 3.24 4.65
N GLY A 86 -7.75 2.71 4.62
CA GLY A 86 -8.84 3.13 3.74
C GLY A 86 -9.95 2.10 3.64
N PRO A 87 -10.86 2.21 2.69
CA PRO A 87 -10.91 3.21 1.62
C PRO A 87 -11.30 4.60 2.12
N LEU A 88 -11.05 5.60 1.28
CA LEU A 88 -11.62 6.92 1.47
C LEU A 88 -13.14 6.87 1.27
N ALA A 89 -13.86 7.80 1.88
CA ALA A 89 -15.26 8.00 1.55
C ALA A 89 -15.43 8.16 0.03
N PRO A 90 -16.39 7.47 -0.62
CA PRO A 90 -16.50 7.43 -2.08
C PRO A 90 -16.51 8.82 -2.74
N ALA A 91 -17.28 9.75 -2.21
CA ALA A 91 -17.34 11.13 -2.73
C ALA A 91 -15.97 11.85 -2.67
N LEU A 92 -15.18 11.59 -1.62
CA LEU A 92 -13.85 12.17 -1.49
C LEU A 92 -12.86 11.52 -2.48
N LEU A 93 -12.93 10.21 -2.67
CA LEU A 93 -12.14 9.49 -3.67
C LEU A 93 -12.44 10.02 -5.06
N ASP A 94 -13.72 10.10 -5.43
CA ASP A 94 -14.18 10.58 -6.74
C ASP A 94 -13.72 12.02 -6.99
N ALA A 95 -13.87 12.91 -6.01
CA ALA A 95 -13.41 14.29 -6.11
C ALA A 95 -11.89 14.42 -6.30
N ARG A 96 -11.11 13.50 -5.71
CA ARG A 96 -9.65 13.47 -5.91
C ARG A 96 -9.27 12.92 -7.27
N LEU A 97 -9.87 11.82 -7.68
CA LEU A 97 -9.59 11.18 -8.97
C LEU A 97 -10.01 12.08 -10.16
N ALA A 98 -11.10 12.82 -10.02
CA ALA A 98 -11.54 13.79 -11.03
C ALA A 98 -10.53 14.92 -11.33
N GLN A 99 -9.48 15.07 -10.51
CA GLN A 99 -8.41 16.03 -10.75
C GLN A 99 -7.36 15.52 -11.77
N VAL A 100 -7.39 14.26 -12.13
CA VAL A 100 -6.44 13.64 -13.07
C VAL A 100 -7.04 13.63 -14.47
N PRO A 101 -6.47 14.38 -15.45
CA PRO A 101 -7.11 14.59 -16.76
C PRO A 101 -7.31 13.32 -17.60
N LEU A 102 -6.33 12.43 -17.57
CA LEU A 102 -6.31 11.22 -18.41
C LEU A 102 -6.33 9.97 -17.50
N LEU A 103 -7.41 9.85 -16.71
CA LEU A 103 -7.55 8.79 -15.73
C LEU A 103 -8.50 7.69 -16.21
N GLU A 104 -8.00 6.47 -16.21
CA GLU A 104 -8.80 5.25 -16.21
C GLU A 104 -8.91 4.70 -14.78
N ARG A 105 -10.07 4.16 -14.43
CA ARG A 105 -10.32 3.57 -13.13
C ARG A 105 -10.68 2.10 -13.26
N ALA A 106 -9.97 1.25 -12.54
CA ALA A 106 -10.26 -0.16 -12.40
C ALA A 106 -10.44 -0.53 -10.92
N GLN A 107 -11.12 -1.62 -10.64
CA GLN A 107 -11.34 -2.12 -9.30
C GLN A 107 -10.92 -3.58 -9.19
N VAL A 108 -10.28 -3.94 -8.06
CA VAL A 108 -10.05 -5.33 -7.67
C VAL A 108 -11.00 -5.64 -6.51
N PRO A 109 -12.12 -6.34 -6.78
CA PRO A 109 -13.14 -6.61 -5.77
C PRO A 109 -12.59 -7.47 -4.63
N GLY A 110 -13.12 -7.26 -3.42
CA GLY A 110 -12.75 -8.03 -2.23
C GLY A 110 -11.40 -7.67 -1.63
N THR A 111 -10.68 -6.68 -2.19
CA THR A 111 -9.36 -6.26 -1.71
C THR A 111 -9.40 -4.98 -0.89
N GLY A 112 -8.41 -4.82 -0.02
CA GLY A 112 -8.17 -3.61 0.75
C GLY A 112 -7.02 -2.78 0.19
N HIS A 113 -6.28 -2.13 1.07
CA HIS A 113 -5.22 -1.18 0.71
C HIS A 113 -4.08 -1.75 -0.15
N PHE A 114 -3.93 -3.08 -0.16
CA PHE A 114 -2.84 -3.76 -0.86
C PHE A 114 -3.35 -4.74 -1.94
N PRO A 115 -4.15 -4.31 -2.95
CA PRO A 115 -4.70 -5.22 -3.95
C PRO A 115 -3.62 -6.03 -4.68
N HIS A 116 -2.45 -5.46 -4.92
CA HIS A 116 -1.31 -6.14 -5.54
C HIS A 116 -0.69 -7.27 -4.68
N MET A 117 -0.96 -7.28 -3.39
CA MET A 117 -0.52 -8.33 -2.46
C MET A 117 -1.65 -9.32 -2.13
N GLU A 118 -2.89 -8.83 -2.11
CA GLU A 118 -4.06 -9.62 -1.78
C GLU A 118 -4.53 -10.44 -2.98
N GLU A 119 -4.58 -9.82 -4.18
CA GLU A 119 -4.98 -10.41 -5.45
C GLU A 119 -3.97 -10.08 -6.57
N PRO A 120 -2.74 -10.63 -6.50
CA PRO A 120 -1.66 -10.28 -7.42
C PRO A 120 -1.96 -10.58 -8.88
N HIS A 121 -2.64 -11.71 -9.17
CA HIS A 121 -2.97 -12.08 -10.54
C HIS A 121 -4.01 -11.15 -11.17
N ALA A 122 -5.06 -10.80 -10.43
CA ALA A 122 -6.08 -9.85 -10.90
C ALA A 122 -5.47 -8.46 -11.11
N THR A 123 -4.64 -8.01 -10.18
CA THR A 123 -3.94 -6.73 -10.29
C THR A 123 -2.98 -6.71 -11.47
N ALA A 124 -2.20 -7.76 -11.67
CA ALA A 124 -1.27 -7.86 -12.80
C ALA A 124 -2.01 -7.87 -14.15
N LYS A 125 -3.15 -8.57 -14.23
CA LYS A 125 -3.98 -8.56 -15.44
C LYS A 125 -4.44 -7.15 -15.79
N LEU A 126 -4.99 -6.40 -14.83
CA LEU A 126 -5.42 -5.01 -15.06
C LEU A 126 -4.27 -4.11 -15.55
N LEU A 127 -3.08 -4.28 -14.97
CA LEU A 127 -1.90 -3.54 -15.40
C LEU A 127 -1.48 -3.90 -16.84
N LEU A 128 -1.48 -5.18 -17.18
CA LEU A 128 -1.13 -5.63 -18.52
C LEU A 128 -2.15 -5.17 -19.57
N ASP A 129 -3.44 -5.29 -19.28
CA ASP A 129 -4.51 -4.84 -20.16
C ASP A 129 -4.36 -3.32 -20.44
N TYR A 130 -4.12 -2.53 -19.41
CA TYR A 130 -3.91 -1.09 -19.50
C TYR A 130 -2.65 -0.70 -20.31
N LEU A 131 -1.54 -1.43 -20.13
CA LEU A 131 -0.29 -1.13 -20.83
C LEU A 131 -0.30 -1.54 -22.30
N GLN A 132 -1.27 -2.35 -22.72
CA GLN A 132 -1.46 -2.80 -24.10
C GLN A 132 -2.53 -2.00 -24.85
N SER A 133 -3.32 -1.18 -24.15
CA SER A 133 -4.33 -0.29 -24.74
C SER A 133 -3.70 0.98 -25.30
#